data_c9bcec8c370bded874dd34661ad0e8cc
#
_entry.id   c9bcec8c370bded874dd34661ad0e8cc
#
_cell.length_a   1.000
_cell.length_b   1.000
_cell.length_c   1.000
_cell.angle_alpha   90.00
_cell.angle_beta   90.00
_cell.angle_gamma   90.00
#
_symmetry.space_group_name_H-M   'P 1'
#
loop_
_entity.id
_entity.type
_entity.pdbx_description
1 polymer ?
#
loop_
_entity_poly.entity_id
_entity_poly.type
_entity_poly.pdbx_seq_one_letter_code
_entity_poly.pdbx_strand_id
1 'polypeptide(L)'
;MDFKTVALTISDDVAAIMEERGIKEDDVREVLEYAETTGKKLYIEGEEHFLARKRIGNFSAYVEYVMKDGAVELVDVYSHMVKLSADE
;
A
#
# COMPACT_ATOMS: atom_id res chain seq x y z
N MET A 1 0.90 12.21 11.24
CA MET A 1 1.93 11.89 10.24
C MET A 1 1.39 12.19 8.85
N ASP A 2 2.20 12.85 8.05
CA ASP A 2 1.78 13.22 6.70
C ASP A 2 2.32 12.18 5.72
N PHE A 3 1.43 11.38 5.17
CA PHE A 3 1.86 10.29 4.28
C PHE A 3 2.26 10.76 2.89
N LYS A 4 2.11 12.06 2.62
CA LYS A 4 2.61 12.61 1.37
C LYS A 4 4.10 12.89 1.44
N THR A 5 4.63 13.03 2.67
CA THR A 5 6.04 13.37 2.86
C THR A 5 6.77 12.41 3.78
N VAL A 6 6.08 11.40 4.32
CA VAL A 6 6.71 10.46 5.22
C VAL A 6 7.79 9.68 4.49
N ALA A 7 8.84 9.31 5.21
CA ALA A 7 9.93 8.54 4.62
C ALA A 7 9.44 7.12 4.31
N LEU A 8 9.64 6.71 3.07
CA LEU A 8 9.31 5.35 2.63
C LEU A 8 10.59 4.60 2.36
N THR A 9 10.69 3.39 2.89
CA THR A 9 11.78 2.49 2.56
C THR A 9 11.24 1.48 1.57
N ILE A 10 11.80 1.47 0.37
CA ILE A 10 11.33 0.61 -0.72
C ILE A 10 12.52 -0.23 -1.17
N SER A 11 12.43 -1.54 -0.97
CA SER A 11 13.51 -2.42 -1.40
C SER A 11 13.51 -2.54 -2.92
N ASP A 12 14.62 -3.05 -3.46
CA ASP A 12 14.71 -3.23 -4.90
C ASP A 12 13.64 -4.21 -5.41
N ASP A 13 13.35 -5.23 -4.62
CA ASP A 13 12.33 -6.20 -5.00
C ASP A 13 10.96 -5.55 -5.09
N VAL A 14 10.62 -4.73 -4.09
CA VAL A 14 9.32 -4.06 -4.08
C VAL A 14 9.26 -3.03 -5.19
N ALA A 15 10.35 -2.31 -5.42
CA ALA A 15 10.39 -1.32 -6.49
C ALA A 15 10.16 -1.98 -7.85
N ALA A 16 10.74 -3.16 -8.06
CA ALA A 16 10.53 -3.87 -9.31
C ALA A 16 9.08 -4.30 -9.48
N ILE A 17 8.44 -4.74 -8.40
CA ILE A 17 7.03 -5.12 -8.45
C ILE A 17 6.18 -3.92 -8.79
N MET A 18 6.46 -2.78 -8.16
CA MET A 18 5.70 -1.56 -8.41
C MET A 18 5.81 -1.15 -9.88
N GLU A 19 7.01 -1.22 -10.42
CA GLU A 19 7.22 -0.85 -11.81
C GLU A 19 6.50 -1.82 -12.75
N GLU A 20 6.58 -3.10 -12.45
CA GLU A 20 5.94 -4.12 -13.27
C GLU A 20 4.43 -3.95 -13.28
N ARG A 21 3.85 -3.56 -12.17
CA ARG A 21 2.40 -3.44 -12.06
C ARG A 21 1.89 -2.04 -12.32
N GLY A 22 2.79 -1.10 -12.61
CA GLY A 22 2.38 0.27 -12.87
C GLY A 22 1.90 1.02 -11.65
N ILE A 23 2.39 0.64 -10.48
CA ILE A 23 2.05 1.32 -9.24
C ILE A 23 3.15 2.33 -8.94
N LYS A 24 2.75 3.58 -8.79
CA LYS A 24 3.72 4.64 -8.53
C LYS A 24 3.84 4.89 -7.04
N GLU A 25 4.93 5.57 -6.65
CA GLU A 25 5.11 5.92 -5.25
C GLU A 25 3.94 6.77 -4.75
N ASP A 26 3.43 7.67 -5.58
CA ASP A 26 2.29 8.49 -5.19
C ASP A 26 1.07 7.63 -4.91
N ASP A 27 0.89 6.55 -5.66
CA ASP A 27 -0.22 5.64 -5.43
C ASP A 27 -0.08 4.96 -4.07
N VAL A 28 1.14 4.54 -3.73
CA VAL A 28 1.40 3.91 -2.44
C VAL A 28 1.10 4.90 -1.32
N ARG A 29 1.55 6.13 -1.45
CA ARG A 29 1.30 7.13 -0.43
C ARG A 29 -0.18 7.41 -0.26
N GLU A 30 -0.93 7.38 -1.36
CA GLU A 30 -2.38 7.56 -1.30
C GLU A 30 -3.05 6.42 -0.55
N VAL A 31 -2.60 5.19 -0.79
CA VAL A 31 -3.14 4.03 -0.08
C VAL A 31 -2.86 4.14 1.41
N LEU A 32 -1.64 4.53 1.76
CA LEU A 32 -1.26 4.66 3.16
C LEU A 32 -2.07 5.75 3.85
N GLU A 33 -2.23 6.89 3.19
CA GLU A 33 -3.00 7.99 3.77
C GLU A 33 -4.44 7.57 3.99
N TYR A 34 -5.02 6.90 3.03
CA TYR A 34 -6.39 6.43 3.15
C TYR A 34 -6.53 5.46 4.32
N ALA A 35 -5.62 4.52 4.43
CA ALA A 35 -5.69 3.51 5.48
C ALA A 35 -5.54 4.13 6.86
N GLU A 36 -4.58 5.03 7.01
CA GLU A 36 -4.31 5.61 8.32
C GLU A 36 -5.35 6.67 8.71
N THR A 37 -5.92 7.34 7.72
CA THR A 37 -6.94 8.35 7.99
C THR A 37 -8.27 7.73 8.35
N THR A 38 -8.65 6.66 7.66
CA THR A 38 -9.94 6.02 7.88
C THR A 38 -9.87 4.84 8.83
N GLY A 39 -8.68 4.37 9.12
CA GLY A 39 -8.51 3.17 9.94
C GLY A 39 -8.84 1.88 9.21
N LYS A 40 -9.04 1.95 7.90
CA LYS A 40 -9.43 0.77 7.12
C LYS A 40 -8.18 0.03 6.66
N LYS A 41 -7.58 -0.70 7.56
CA LYS A 41 -6.40 -1.49 7.29
C LYS A 41 -6.51 -2.77 8.09
N LEU A 42 -5.84 -3.81 7.60
CA LEU A 42 -5.80 -5.09 8.30
C LEU A 42 -4.52 -5.17 9.11
N TYR A 43 -4.64 -5.69 10.30
CA TYR A 43 -3.47 -5.93 11.14
C TYR A 43 -2.95 -7.32 10.83
N ILE A 44 -1.66 -7.39 10.53
CA ILE A 44 -1.01 -8.66 10.28
C ILE A 44 -0.29 -9.05 11.57
N GLU A 45 -0.28 -10.33 11.85
CA GLU A 45 0.36 -10.82 13.06
C GLU A 45 1.81 -10.33 13.10
N GLY A 46 2.18 -9.74 14.24
CA GLY A 46 3.47 -9.12 14.39
C GLY A 46 3.30 -7.70 14.90
N GLU A 47 4.41 -6.98 15.00
CA GLU A 47 4.38 -5.63 15.54
C GLU A 47 4.23 -4.60 14.44
N GLU A 48 3.16 -3.80 14.54
CA GLU A 48 2.93 -2.67 13.64
C GLU A 48 3.08 -3.04 12.17
N HIS A 49 2.55 -4.19 11.84
CA HIS A 49 2.57 -4.72 10.49
C HIS A 49 1.14 -4.68 9.95
N PHE A 50 0.94 -4.02 8.83
CA PHE A 50 -0.40 -3.75 8.31
C PHE A 50 -0.50 -4.06 6.84
N LEU A 51 -1.74 -4.30 6.40
CA LEU A 51 -2.05 -4.45 4.99
C LEU A 51 -3.13 -3.43 4.67
N ALA A 52 -2.84 -2.52 3.77
CA ALA A 52 -3.78 -1.49 3.34
C ALA A 52 -4.22 -1.78 1.92
N ARG A 53 -5.43 -1.33 1.59
CA ARG A 53 -5.97 -1.50 0.26
C ARG A 53 -6.77 -0.26 -0.10
N LYS A 54 -6.63 0.17 -1.34
CA LYS A 54 -7.46 1.25 -1.86
C LYS A 54 -7.65 1.05 -3.34
N ARG A 55 -8.87 1.29 -3.81
CA ARG A 55 -9.14 1.24 -5.23
C ARG A 55 -8.62 2.50 -5.90
N ILE A 56 -7.83 2.32 -6.94
CA ILE A 56 -7.25 3.42 -7.70
C ILE A 56 -7.61 3.19 -9.16
N GLY A 57 -8.55 4.01 -9.66
CA GLY A 57 -9.01 3.81 -11.02
C GLY A 57 -9.72 2.47 -11.17
N ASN A 58 -9.21 1.63 -12.05
CA ASN A 58 -9.82 0.34 -12.32
C ASN A 58 -9.06 -0.83 -11.70
N PHE A 59 -8.21 -0.56 -10.72
CA PHE A 59 -7.54 -1.63 -10.01
C PHE A 59 -7.49 -1.29 -8.52
N SER A 60 -7.28 -2.32 -7.72
CA SER A 60 -7.10 -2.14 -6.29
C SER A 60 -5.64 -2.34 -5.96
N ALA A 61 -5.08 -1.37 -5.26
CA ALA A 61 -3.68 -1.45 -4.84
C ALA A 61 -3.62 -1.95 -3.40
N TYR A 62 -2.78 -2.93 -3.16
CA TYR A 62 -2.55 -3.50 -1.84
C TYR A 62 -1.13 -3.17 -1.43
N VAL A 63 -0.98 -2.65 -0.22
CA VAL A 63 0.33 -2.29 0.31
C VAL A 63 0.49 -2.95 1.67
N GLU A 64 1.48 -3.82 1.77
CA GLU A 64 1.84 -4.42 3.05
C GLU A 64 3.03 -3.65 3.57
N TYR A 65 2.93 -3.15 4.80
CA TYR A 65 3.95 -2.25 5.31
C TYR A 65 4.12 -2.39 6.81
N VAL A 66 5.27 -1.93 7.28
CA VAL A 66 5.62 -1.90 8.70
C VAL A 66 5.91 -0.45 9.07
N MET A 67 5.43 -0.04 10.22
CA MET A 67 5.70 1.30 10.75
C MET A 67 6.86 1.22 11.73
N LYS A 68 7.93 1.98 11.47
CA LYS A 68 9.11 2.00 12.32
C LYS A 68 9.63 3.40 12.48
N ASP A 69 9.69 3.87 13.73
CA ASP A 69 10.37 5.14 14.05
C ASP A 69 9.93 6.29 13.16
N GLY A 70 8.64 6.38 12.91
CA GLY A 70 8.12 7.48 12.11
C GLY A 70 8.34 7.33 10.62
N ALA A 71 8.77 6.15 10.18
CA ALA A 71 8.95 5.87 8.77
C ALA A 71 8.13 4.64 8.40
N VAL A 72 7.89 4.47 7.11
CA VAL A 72 7.14 3.33 6.60
C VAL A 72 8.08 2.47 5.77
N GLU A 73 8.13 1.18 6.10
CA GLU A 73 8.90 0.24 5.33
C GLU A 73 7.93 -0.65 4.55
N LEU A 74 8.02 -0.63 3.23
CA LEU A 74 7.15 -1.44 2.39
C LEU A 74 7.65 -2.87 2.36
N VAL A 75 6.76 -3.80 2.67
CA VAL A 75 7.08 -5.22 2.67
C VAL A 75 6.69 -5.83 1.33
N ASP A 76 5.52 -5.45 0.82
CA ASP A 76 5.04 -5.98 -0.44
C ASP A 76 4.03 -5.00 -1.02
N VAL A 77 3.95 -4.98 -2.34
CA VAL A 77 2.97 -4.14 -3.04
C VAL A 77 2.43 -4.98 -4.19
N TYR A 78 1.12 -5.04 -4.30
CA TYR A 78 0.53 -5.78 -5.41
C TYR A 78 -0.80 -5.14 -5.78
N SER A 79 -1.32 -5.54 -6.93
CA SER A 79 -2.56 -4.97 -7.43
C SER A 79 -3.48 -6.09 -7.90
N HIS A 80 -4.75 -5.76 -7.91
CA HIS A 80 -5.77 -6.68 -8.37
C HIS A 80 -6.71 -5.92 -9.29
N MET A 81 -6.84 -6.39 -10.52
CA MET A 81 -7.69 -5.73 -11.48
C MET A 81 -9.15 -5.96 -11.08
N VAL A 82 -9.90 -4.87 -11.05
CA VAL A 82 -11.32 -4.95 -10.73
C VAL A 82 -12.07 -5.46 -11.95
N LYS A 83 -12.74 -6.60 -11.77
CA LYS A 83 -13.54 -7.16 -12.85
C LYS A 83 -14.94 -6.61 -12.77
N LEU A 84 -15.57 -6.48 -13.92
CA LEU A 84 -16.92 -5.98 -13.98
C LEU A 84 -17.97 -7.07 -13.79
N SER A 85 -17.53 -8.27 -13.48
CA SER A 85 -18.46 -9.36 -13.28
C SER A 85 -19.13 -9.27 -11.91
N ALA A 86 -20.23 -9.96 -11.77
CA ALA A 86 -21.05 -9.84 -10.58
C ALA A 86 -20.52 -10.59 -9.37
N ASP A 87 -19.50 -11.36 -9.53
CA ASP A 87 -18.96 -12.16 -8.43
C ASP A 87 -17.97 -11.38 -7.57
N GLU A 88 -18.00 -10.13 -7.68
CA GLU A 88 -17.18 -9.21 -6.88
C GLU A 88 -17.42 -9.35 -5.43
#